data_22cc18a6d4c8f076f430360614734b0e
#
_entry.id   22cc18a6d4c8f076f430360614734b0e
#
_cell.length_a   1.000
_cell.length_b   1.000
_cell.length_c   1.000
_cell.angle_alpha   90.00
_cell.angle_beta   90.00
_cell.angle_gamma   90.00
#
_symmetry.space_group_name_H-M   'P 1'
#
loop_
_entity.id
_entity.type
_entity.pdbx_description
1 polymer ?
#
loop_
_entity_poly.entity_id
_entity_poly.type
_entity_poly.pdbx_seq_one_letter_code
_entity_poly.pdbx_strand_id
1 'polypeptide(L)'
;VRSSAASDVYKRQEINRILTDRISDILFCPTDKATENLVNEGYGNIRCQIVKNGDVMQDAALFYADKCRKPNINLPEKFVLCTVHRAENTDDSGRLKNIFMALENISDKCKVVLPLHPRTKAKLIGIGYDFSCSNICFIQPVGYLEMVWLLKNCELVMTDSGGLQKEAYFFGKYCVTMRDETEWVELVDNGFNRLVGSNQAMIEDTYALLVDAPKTGFENRLYGNGDAGNKILESLQLL
;
A
#
# COMPACT_ATOMS: atom_id res chain seq x y z
N VAL A 1 21.17 13.00 -9.46
CA VAL A 1 21.90 11.73 -9.66
C VAL A 1 21.14 10.66 -8.90
N ARG A 2 20.35 9.83 -9.59
CA ARG A 2 19.71 8.65 -8.99
C ARG A 2 20.82 7.75 -8.43
N SER A 3 20.71 7.36 -7.18
CA SER A 3 21.65 6.44 -6.56
C SER A 3 21.74 5.17 -7.41
N SER A 4 22.92 4.87 -7.94
CA SER A 4 23.18 3.69 -8.78
C SER A 4 22.79 2.37 -8.10
N ALA A 5 22.87 2.31 -6.76
CA ALA A 5 22.50 1.15 -5.97
C ALA A 5 21.00 0.82 -6.00
N ALA A 6 20.11 1.84 -5.94
CA ALA A 6 18.66 1.59 -6.00
C ALA A 6 18.24 1.11 -7.40
N SER A 7 18.80 1.69 -8.47
CA SER A 7 18.54 1.24 -9.86
C SER A 7 19.04 -0.19 -10.10
N ASP A 8 20.14 -0.60 -9.47
CA ASP A 8 20.69 -1.96 -9.60
C ASP A 8 19.84 -3.01 -8.87
N VAL A 9 19.24 -2.66 -7.72
CA VAL A 9 18.32 -3.57 -7.00
C VAL A 9 17.07 -3.80 -7.83
N TYR A 10 16.44 -2.76 -8.39
CA TYR A 10 15.28 -2.89 -9.28
C TYR A 10 15.59 -3.72 -10.53
N LYS A 11 16.72 -3.48 -11.18
CA LYS A 11 17.15 -4.28 -12.34
C LYS A 11 17.32 -5.75 -11.98
N ARG A 12 17.92 -6.06 -10.83
CA ARG A 12 18.11 -7.45 -10.39
C ARG A 12 16.78 -8.13 -10.07
N GLN A 13 15.86 -7.42 -9.43
CA GLN A 13 14.52 -7.95 -9.16
C GLN A 13 13.76 -8.25 -10.44
N GLU A 14 13.81 -7.36 -11.42
CA GLU A 14 13.15 -7.57 -12.71
C GLU A 14 13.77 -8.72 -13.50
N ILE A 15 15.10 -8.84 -13.52
CA ILE A 15 15.80 -9.98 -14.14
C ILE A 15 15.38 -11.29 -13.45
N ASN A 16 15.35 -11.32 -12.12
CA ASN A 16 14.95 -12.51 -11.37
C ASN A 16 13.50 -12.89 -11.66
N ARG A 17 12.58 -11.90 -11.73
CA ARG A 17 11.18 -12.12 -12.12
C ARG A 17 11.11 -12.77 -13.49
N ILE A 18 11.71 -12.15 -14.51
CA ILE A 18 11.68 -12.65 -15.90
C ILE A 18 12.22 -14.08 -15.97
N LEU A 19 13.35 -14.36 -15.32
CA LEU A 19 13.94 -15.71 -15.33
C LEU A 19 13.03 -16.73 -14.65
N THR A 20 12.47 -16.39 -13.49
CA THR A 20 11.55 -17.26 -12.75
C THR A 20 10.31 -17.55 -13.57
N ASP A 21 9.69 -16.51 -14.13
CA ASP A 21 8.49 -16.65 -14.96
C ASP A 21 8.75 -17.51 -16.19
N ARG A 22 9.93 -17.37 -16.81
CA ARG A 22 10.31 -18.13 -18.02
C ARG A 22 10.53 -19.62 -17.82
N ILE A 23 10.87 -20.04 -16.60
CA ILE A 23 11.09 -21.46 -16.26
C ILE A 23 9.93 -22.08 -15.50
N SER A 24 8.87 -21.31 -15.23
CA SER A 24 7.69 -21.78 -14.51
C SER A 24 6.72 -22.50 -15.45
N ASP A 25 6.12 -23.59 -14.96
CA ASP A 25 5.07 -24.33 -15.66
C ASP A 25 3.71 -23.65 -15.52
N ILE A 26 3.48 -22.97 -14.36
CA ILE A 26 2.25 -22.21 -14.07
C ILE A 26 2.61 -20.84 -13.54
N LEU A 27 1.90 -19.80 -14.02
CA LEU A 27 1.94 -18.44 -13.52
C LEU A 27 0.57 -18.07 -12.94
N PHE A 28 0.54 -17.81 -11.63
CA PHE A 28 -0.66 -17.40 -10.93
C PHE A 28 -0.77 -15.87 -10.93
N CYS A 29 -1.86 -15.34 -11.49
CA CYS A 29 -2.09 -13.91 -11.66
C CYS A 29 -3.19 -13.42 -10.72
N PRO A 30 -2.93 -12.34 -9.93
CA PRO A 30 -3.93 -11.80 -9.02
C PRO A 30 -5.05 -11.04 -9.75
N THR A 31 -4.75 -10.40 -10.89
CA THR A 31 -5.65 -9.49 -11.59
C THR A 31 -5.66 -9.74 -13.10
N ASP A 32 -6.66 -9.17 -13.80
CA ASP A 32 -6.69 -9.17 -15.26
C ASP A 32 -5.48 -8.43 -15.82
N LYS A 33 -5.07 -7.33 -15.18
CA LYS A 33 -3.90 -6.56 -15.59
C LYS A 33 -2.61 -7.37 -15.54
N ALA A 34 -2.44 -8.20 -14.50
CA ALA A 34 -1.29 -9.11 -14.42
C ALA A 34 -1.28 -10.12 -15.56
N THR A 35 -2.45 -10.67 -15.91
CA THR A 35 -2.60 -11.58 -17.05
C THR A 35 -2.29 -10.89 -18.36
N GLU A 36 -2.83 -9.69 -18.60
CA GLU A 36 -2.53 -8.88 -19.79
C GLU A 36 -1.02 -8.60 -19.94
N ASN A 37 -0.37 -8.23 -18.84
CA ASN A 37 1.07 -7.97 -18.86
C ASN A 37 1.86 -9.20 -19.31
N LEU A 38 1.56 -10.39 -18.77
CA LEU A 38 2.19 -11.63 -19.19
C LEU A 38 1.94 -11.94 -20.68
N VAL A 39 0.72 -11.74 -21.16
CA VAL A 39 0.40 -11.93 -22.59
C VAL A 39 1.21 -10.97 -23.46
N ASN A 40 1.31 -9.70 -23.07
CA ASN A 40 2.10 -8.68 -23.77
C ASN A 40 3.61 -8.97 -23.74
N GLU A 41 4.10 -9.61 -22.69
CA GLU A 41 5.49 -10.10 -22.58
C GLU A 41 5.73 -11.39 -23.39
N GLY A 42 4.70 -11.91 -24.07
CA GLY A 42 4.80 -13.06 -24.97
C GLY A 42 4.61 -14.43 -24.34
N TYR A 43 4.12 -14.47 -23.08
CA TYR A 43 3.87 -15.75 -22.39
C TYR A 43 2.73 -16.57 -23.00
N GLY A 44 1.82 -15.97 -23.77
CA GLY A 44 0.84 -16.70 -24.57
C GLY A 44 1.43 -17.63 -25.65
N ASN A 45 2.71 -17.49 -26.00
CA ASN A 45 3.43 -18.27 -26.98
C ASN A 45 4.42 -19.29 -26.35
N ILE A 46 4.42 -19.41 -25.03
CA ILE A 46 5.32 -20.30 -24.29
C ILE A 46 4.47 -21.43 -23.68
N ARG A 47 5.07 -22.60 -23.49
CA ARG A 47 4.43 -23.71 -22.78
C ARG A 47 4.39 -23.39 -21.28
N CYS A 48 3.46 -22.52 -20.90
CA CYS A 48 3.22 -22.10 -19.53
C CYS A 48 1.72 -21.87 -19.36
N GLN A 49 1.16 -22.33 -18.26
CA GLN A 49 -0.24 -22.10 -17.94
C GLN A 49 -0.37 -20.78 -17.18
N ILE A 50 -1.20 -19.86 -17.65
CA ILE A 50 -1.52 -18.62 -16.94
C ILE A 50 -2.88 -18.81 -16.26
N VAL A 51 -2.93 -18.67 -14.94
CA VAL A 51 -4.14 -18.88 -14.13
C VAL A 51 -4.46 -17.62 -13.36
N LYS A 52 -5.63 -17.01 -13.62
CA LYS A 52 -6.15 -15.92 -12.79
C LYS A 52 -6.81 -16.51 -11.54
N ASN A 53 -6.15 -16.38 -10.40
CA ASN A 53 -6.60 -16.97 -9.13
C ASN A 53 -7.12 -15.93 -8.13
N GLY A 54 -6.80 -14.66 -8.29
CA GLY A 54 -7.00 -13.62 -7.27
C GLY A 54 -5.74 -13.42 -6.41
N ASP A 55 -5.84 -12.60 -5.38
CA ASP A 55 -4.69 -12.19 -4.57
C ASP A 55 -4.69 -12.90 -3.20
N VAL A 56 -3.66 -13.69 -2.93
CA VAL A 56 -3.46 -14.36 -1.63
C VAL A 56 -3.28 -13.39 -0.46
N MET A 57 -2.88 -12.12 -0.72
CA MET A 57 -2.87 -11.09 0.31
C MET A 57 -4.29 -10.74 0.75
N GLN A 58 -5.28 -10.78 -0.18
CA GLN A 58 -6.68 -10.59 0.19
C GLN A 58 -7.17 -11.74 1.07
N ASP A 59 -6.85 -12.99 0.72
CA ASP A 59 -7.18 -14.15 1.54
C ASP A 59 -6.64 -13.99 2.97
N ALA A 60 -5.35 -13.61 3.08
CA ALA A 60 -4.72 -13.38 4.36
C ALA A 60 -5.38 -12.23 5.12
N ALA A 61 -5.63 -11.08 4.47
CA ALA A 61 -6.27 -9.92 5.09
C ALA A 61 -7.65 -10.28 5.65
N LEU A 62 -8.47 -10.99 4.88
CA LEU A 62 -9.80 -11.45 5.31
C LEU A 62 -9.72 -12.46 6.45
N PHE A 63 -8.81 -13.43 6.37
CA PHE A 63 -8.60 -14.42 7.44
C PHE A 63 -8.18 -13.80 8.78
N TYR A 64 -7.34 -12.76 8.72
CA TYR A 64 -6.89 -12.06 9.91
C TYR A 64 -7.83 -10.93 10.38
N ALA A 65 -8.80 -10.53 9.54
CA ALA A 65 -9.77 -9.48 9.87
C ALA A 65 -10.56 -9.77 11.16
N ASP A 66 -10.92 -11.03 11.40
CA ASP A 66 -11.66 -11.46 12.60
C ASP A 66 -10.74 -11.71 13.81
N LYS A 67 -9.43 -11.79 13.57
CA LYS A 67 -8.40 -12.01 14.60
C LYS A 67 -7.67 -10.73 14.98
N CYS A 68 -8.02 -9.61 14.35
CA CYS A 68 -7.41 -8.33 14.62
C CYS A 68 -7.67 -7.87 16.05
N ARG A 69 -6.75 -7.11 16.62
CA ARG A 69 -6.86 -6.60 17.98
C ARG A 69 -6.44 -5.14 18.05
N LYS A 70 -7.18 -4.39 18.84
CA LYS A 70 -6.85 -2.97 19.10
C LYS A 70 -5.45 -2.88 19.71
N PRO A 71 -4.58 -2.00 19.20
CA PRO A 71 -3.32 -1.69 19.89
C PRO A 71 -3.59 -1.21 21.32
N ASN A 72 -2.75 -1.63 22.27
CA ASN A 72 -2.90 -1.25 23.68
C ASN A 72 -2.37 0.18 23.91
N ILE A 73 -2.96 1.14 23.24
CA ILE A 73 -2.64 2.57 23.30
C ILE A 73 -3.91 3.39 23.20
N ASN A 74 -3.86 4.61 23.69
CA ASN A 74 -4.98 5.55 23.53
C ASN A 74 -4.99 6.07 22.09
N LEU A 75 -6.02 5.69 21.32
CA LEU A 75 -6.23 6.12 19.94
C LEU A 75 -7.43 7.08 19.87
N PRO A 76 -7.37 8.07 18.98
CA PRO A 76 -8.52 8.92 18.68
C PRO A 76 -9.66 8.07 18.10
N GLU A 77 -10.90 8.50 18.33
CA GLU A 77 -12.10 7.81 17.86
C GLU A 77 -12.18 7.81 16.32
N LYS A 78 -11.85 8.95 15.70
CA LYS A 78 -11.72 9.10 14.26
C LYS A 78 -10.29 9.45 13.90
N PHE A 79 -9.73 8.77 12.93
CA PHE A 79 -8.35 8.99 12.51
C PHE A 79 -8.06 8.58 11.07
N VAL A 80 -7.05 9.20 10.52
CA VAL A 80 -6.38 8.78 9.29
C VAL A 80 -5.19 7.90 9.65
N LEU A 81 -5.09 6.73 9.04
CA LEU A 81 -3.91 5.87 9.20
C LEU A 81 -2.83 6.31 8.22
N CYS A 82 -1.64 6.63 8.73
CA CYS A 82 -0.53 7.02 7.87
C CYS A 82 0.71 6.14 8.08
N THR A 83 1.41 5.80 6.99
CA THR A 83 2.76 5.21 7.04
C THR A 83 3.69 5.88 6.05
N VAL A 84 4.92 6.19 6.49
CA VAL A 84 5.98 6.79 5.67
C VAL A 84 7.30 6.10 6.01
N HIS A 85 7.84 5.32 5.06
CA HIS A 85 9.07 4.58 5.31
C HIS A 85 9.91 4.29 4.06
N ARG A 86 9.42 4.59 2.86
CA ARG A 86 10.20 4.36 1.63
C ARG A 86 11.41 5.29 1.55
N ALA A 87 12.52 4.73 1.07
CA ALA A 87 13.77 5.46 0.88
C ALA A 87 13.59 6.70 0.00
N GLU A 88 12.78 6.62 -1.04
CA GLU A 88 12.44 7.72 -1.94
C GLU A 88 11.94 8.96 -1.18
N ASN A 89 11.10 8.77 -0.17
CA ASN A 89 10.57 9.87 0.65
C ASN A 89 11.47 10.20 1.83
N THR A 90 12.06 9.20 2.49
CA THR A 90 12.81 9.41 3.73
C THR A 90 14.25 9.88 3.51
N ASP A 91 14.86 9.58 2.36
CA ASP A 91 16.24 9.99 2.05
C ASP A 91 16.32 11.37 1.39
N ASP A 92 15.21 11.88 0.87
CA ASP A 92 15.08 13.26 0.39
C ASP A 92 14.44 14.13 1.48
N SER A 93 15.21 15.06 2.02
CA SER A 93 14.76 15.95 3.10
C SER A 93 13.63 16.90 2.68
N GLY A 94 13.58 17.30 1.41
CA GLY A 94 12.52 18.14 0.86
C GLY A 94 11.20 17.39 0.76
N ARG A 95 11.24 16.17 0.20
CA ARG A 95 10.06 15.28 0.13
C ARG A 95 9.52 14.98 1.52
N LEU A 96 10.39 14.56 2.44
CA LEU A 96 10.02 14.25 3.82
C LEU A 96 9.37 15.45 4.51
N LYS A 97 9.97 16.64 4.39
CA LYS A 97 9.42 17.87 4.97
C LYS A 97 8.04 18.20 4.42
N ASN A 98 7.86 18.17 3.10
CA ASN A 98 6.58 18.47 2.46
C ASN A 98 5.47 17.49 2.90
N ILE A 99 5.79 16.21 2.97
CA ILE A 99 4.84 15.18 3.45
C ILE A 99 4.44 15.48 4.90
N PHE A 100 5.39 15.72 5.78
CA PHE A 100 5.07 15.95 7.19
C PHE A 100 4.36 17.29 7.43
N MET A 101 4.64 18.34 6.64
CA MET A 101 3.86 19.58 6.68
C MET A 101 2.38 19.33 6.31
N ALA A 102 2.12 18.55 5.26
CA ALA A 102 0.76 18.17 4.90
C ALA A 102 0.07 17.36 6.01
N LEU A 103 0.78 16.39 6.60
CA LEU A 103 0.24 15.55 7.69
C LEU A 103 -0.10 16.37 8.94
N GLU A 104 0.69 17.40 9.29
CA GLU A 104 0.37 18.33 10.39
C GLU A 104 -0.91 19.10 10.11
N ASN A 105 -1.03 19.71 8.91
CA ASN A 105 -2.23 20.47 8.53
C ASN A 105 -3.49 19.58 8.50
N ILE A 106 -3.35 18.31 8.11
CA ILE A 106 -4.44 17.34 8.14
C ILE A 106 -4.76 16.96 9.59
N SER A 107 -3.74 16.79 10.45
CA SER A 107 -3.93 16.38 11.84
C SER A 107 -4.65 17.41 12.71
N ASP A 108 -4.69 18.67 12.28
CA ASP A 108 -5.53 19.72 12.88
C ASP A 108 -7.03 19.48 12.65
N LYS A 109 -7.40 18.83 11.56
CA LYS A 109 -8.79 18.55 11.16
C LYS A 109 -9.24 17.16 11.59
N CYS A 110 -8.41 16.15 11.33
CA CYS A 110 -8.64 14.77 11.71
C CYS A 110 -7.30 14.14 12.12
N LYS A 111 -7.26 13.56 13.32
CA LYS A 111 -6.00 13.02 13.85
C LYS A 111 -5.36 12.01 12.90
N VAL A 112 -4.08 12.23 12.60
CA VAL A 112 -3.25 11.28 11.86
C VAL A 112 -2.58 10.34 12.86
N VAL A 113 -2.86 9.05 12.76
CA VAL A 113 -2.17 8.00 13.53
C VAL A 113 -1.07 7.43 12.65
N LEU A 114 0.18 7.53 13.14
CA LEU A 114 1.36 7.14 12.37
C LEU A 114 2.24 6.18 13.19
N PRO A 115 2.20 4.86 12.88
CA PRO A 115 3.22 3.92 13.35
C PRO A 115 4.60 4.35 12.85
N LEU A 116 5.44 4.88 13.75
CA LEU A 116 6.67 5.55 13.37
C LEU A 116 7.83 4.55 13.30
N HIS A 117 8.24 4.24 12.08
CA HIS A 117 9.41 3.39 11.85
C HIS A 117 10.71 4.08 12.35
N PRO A 118 11.64 3.35 13.03
CA PRO A 118 12.88 3.93 13.57
C PRO A 118 13.71 4.71 12.54
N ARG A 119 13.79 4.24 11.29
CA ARG A 119 14.48 4.94 10.21
C ARG A 119 13.84 6.30 9.92
N THR A 120 12.51 6.35 9.80
CA THR A 120 11.77 7.59 9.54
C THR A 120 11.94 8.57 10.69
N LYS A 121 11.90 8.08 11.95
CA LYS A 121 12.18 8.88 13.14
C LYS A 121 13.56 9.52 13.11
N ALA A 122 14.59 8.75 12.78
CA ALA A 122 15.95 9.25 12.68
C ALA A 122 16.09 10.34 11.60
N LYS A 123 15.43 10.16 10.44
CA LYS A 123 15.41 11.14 9.35
C LYS A 123 14.69 12.43 9.74
N LEU A 124 13.56 12.34 10.43
CA LEU A 124 12.83 13.51 10.96
C LEU A 124 13.66 14.30 11.94
N ILE A 125 14.34 13.63 12.88
CA ILE A 125 15.29 14.27 13.79
C ILE A 125 16.39 14.99 13.01
N GLY A 126 16.93 14.34 11.96
CA GLY A 126 17.99 14.89 11.12
C GLY A 126 17.60 16.17 10.37
N ILE A 127 16.31 16.38 10.08
CA ILE A 127 15.81 17.62 9.43
C ILE A 127 15.26 18.62 10.45
N GLY A 128 15.44 18.39 11.75
CA GLY A 128 15.00 19.30 12.82
C GLY A 128 13.51 19.28 13.10
N TYR A 129 12.80 18.16 12.82
CA TYR A 129 11.37 18.04 13.11
C TYR A 129 11.12 18.00 14.62
N ASP A 130 10.22 18.88 15.09
CA ASP A 130 9.87 18.99 16.51
C ASP A 130 8.63 18.15 16.85
N PHE A 131 8.88 16.98 17.45
CA PHE A 131 7.83 16.07 17.88
C PHE A 131 6.97 16.62 19.03
N SER A 132 7.49 17.60 19.80
CA SER A 132 6.77 18.16 20.96
C SER A 132 5.66 19.13 20.55
N CYS A 133 5.76 19.71 19.36
CA CYS A 133 4.78 20.63 18.79
C CYS A 133 3.85 19.94 17.79
N SER A 134 4.01 18.65 17.56
CA SER A 134 3.25 17.91 16.55
C SER A 134 1.85 17.53 17.02
N ASN A 135 0.88 17.68 16.13
CA ASN A 135 -0.49 17.19 16.31
C ASN A 135 -0.68 15.74 15.81
N ILE A 136 0.32 15.14 15.17
CA ILE A 136 0.31 13.76 14.71
C ILE A 136 0.39 12.81 15.91
N CYS A 137 -0.47 11.80 15.94
CA CYS A 137 -0.42 10.73 16.92
C CYS A 137 0.62 9.69 16.52
N PHE A 138 1.89 9.92 16.91
CA PHE A 138 2.94 8.94 16.71
C PHE A 138 2.79 7.77 17.67
N ILE A 139 2.80 6.56 17.11
CA ILE A 139 2.77 5.33 17.88
C ILE A 139 4.00 4.47 17.57
N GLN A 140 4.32 3.53 18.44
CA GLN A 140 5.35 2.53 18.14
C GLN A 140 4.92 1.67 16.94
N PRO A 141 5.88 1.10 16.18
CA PRO A 141 5.55 0.10 15.17
C PRO A 141 4.68 -1.00 15.77
N VAL A 142 3.61 -1.34 15.08
CA VAL A 142 2.62 -2.33 15.52
C VAL A 142 2.78 -3.64 14.76
N GLY A 143 2.29 -4.74 15.34
CA GLY A 143 2.22 -6.02 14.66
C GLY A 143 1.10 -6.06 13.60
N TYR A 144 1.10 -7.12 12.77
CA TYR A 144 0.15 -7.23 11.66
C TYR A 144 -1.32 -7.21 12.13
N LEU A 145 -1.66 -7.92 13.19
CA LEU A 145 -3.04 -7.97 13.71
C LEU A 145 -3.52 -6.61 14.22
N GLU A 146 -2.62 -5.80 14.75
CA GLU A 146 -2.91 -4.44 15.18
C GLU A 146 -3.00 -3.50 13.96
N MET A 147 -2.17 -3.68 12.94
CA MET A 147 -2.28 -2.94 11.68
C MET A 147 -3.61 -3.21 10.98
N VAL A 148 -4.06 -4.45 10.93
CA VAL A 148 -5.38 -4.82 10.40
C VAL A 148 -6.49 -4.13 11.19
N TRP A 149 -6.36 -4.04 12.52
CA TRP A 149 -7.33 -3.30 13.32
C TRP A 149 -7.35 -1.81 12.97
N LEU A 150 -6.18 -1.19 12.83
CA LEU A 150 -6.07 0.23 12.43
C LEU A 150 -6.69 0.47 11.05
N LEU A 151 -6.42 -0.40 10.07
CA LEU A 151 -7.01 -0.34 8.73
C LEU A 151 -8.53 -0.45 8.75
N LYS A 152 -9.09 -1.38 9.54
CA LYS A 152 -10.55 -1.52 9.66
C LYS A 152 -11.22 -0.28 10.24
N ASN A 153 -10.56 0.41 11.16
CA ASN A 153 -11.15 1.48 11.95
C ASN A 153 -10.74 2.91 11.54
N CYS A 154 -9.79 3.08 10.61
CA CYS A 154 -9.46 4.42 10.10
C CYS A 154 -10.53 4.95 9.12
N GLU A 155 -10.56 6.25 8.93
CA GLU A 155 -11.41 6.89 7.91
C GLU A 155 -10.78 6.79 6.51
N LEU A 156 -9.47 6.97 6.43
CA LEU A 156 -8.68 7.04 5.20
C LEU A 156 -7.28 6.47 5.46
N VAL A 157 -6.65 5.97 4.43
CA VAL A 157 -5.23 5.54 4.47
C VAL A 157 -4.37 6.52 3.69
N MET A 158 -3.22 6.89 4.25
CA MET A 158 -2.18 7.68 3.58
C MET A 158 -0.88 6.89 3.65
N THR A 159 -0.27 6.54 2.52
CA THR A 159 0.89 5.64 2.57
C THR A 159 1.83 5.75 1.38
N ASP A 160 3.10 5.41 1.61
CA ASP A 160 4.08 5.13 0.56
C ASP A 160 4.34 3.62 0.39
N SER A 161 3.66 2.77 1.17
CA SER A 161 3.79 1.31 1.12
C SER A 161 2.97 0.70 -0.02
N GLY A 162 3.57 -0.16 -0.85
CA GLY A 162 2.85 -0.90 -1.89
C GLY A 162 1.80 -1.86 -1.32
N GLY A 163 2.15 -2.63 -0.29
CA GLY A 163 1.22 -3.58 0.34
C GLY A 163 0.01 -2.92 0.97
N LEU A 164 0.24 -1.82 1.71
CA LEU A 164 -0.83 -1.13 2.43
C LEU A 164 -1.87 -0.49 1.49
N GLN A 165 -1.49 -0.14 0.26
CA GLN A 165 -2.42 0.34 -0.78
C GLN A 165 -3.49 -0.72 -1.08
N LYS A 166 -3.09 -1.98 -1.29
CA LYS A 166 -4.04 -3.09 -1.52
C LYS A 166 -4.86 -3.40 -0.27
N GLU A 167 -4.20 -3.45 0.89
CA GLU A 167 -4.91 -3.71 2.15
C GLU A 167 -5.94 -2.63 2.47
N ALA A 168 -5.67 -1.36 2.16
CA ALA A 168 -6.66 -0.30 2.25
C ALA A 168 -7.92 -0.62 1.43
N TYR A 169 -7.73 -1.03 0.18
CA TYR A 169 -8.84 -1.45 -0.69
C TYR A 169 -9.58 -2.66 -0.11
N PHE A 170 -8.89 -3.69 0.40
CA PHE A 170 -9.53 -4.88 0.97
C PHE A 170 -10.44 -4.55 2.15
N PHE A 171 -10.12 -3.48 2.90
CA PHE A 171 -10.93 -2.99 4.02
C PHE A 171 -11.86 -1.82 3.66
N GLY A 172 -12.09 -1.56 2.37
CA GLY A 172 -13.02 -0.52 1.91
C GLY A 172 -12.57 0.90 2.25
N LYS A 173 -11.25 1.17 2.22
CA LYS A 173 -10.67 2.47 2.51
C LYS A 173 -10.05 3.08 1.26
N TYR A 174 -10.34 4.34 0.99
CA TYR A 174 -9.59 5.12 0.02
C TYR A 174 -8.15 5.31 0.49
N CYS A 175 -7.24 5.45 -0.48
CA CYS A 175 -5.83 5.60 -0.21
C CYS A 175 -5.23 6.82 -0.93
N VAL A 176 -4.59 7.70 -0.17
CA VAL A 176 -3.70 8.75 -0.67
C VAL A 176 -2.29 8.15 -0.74
N THR A 177 -1.82 7.92 -1.95
CA THR A 177 -0.54 7.25 -2.18
C THR A 177 0.56 8.29 -2.39
N MET A 178 1.43 8.43 -1.39
CA MET A 178 2.54 9.39 -1.37
C MET A 178 3.75 8.86 -2.17
N ARG A 179 3.48 8.55 -3.45
CA ARG A 179 4.45 8.08 -4.45
C ARG A 179 4.17 8.74 -5.79
N ASP A 180 5.19 8.81 -6.64
CA ASP A 180 5.04 9.33 -8.01
C ASP A 180 4.46 8.27 -8.95
N GLU A 181 4.64 6.98 -8.63
CA GLU A 181 4.15 5.82 -9.39
C GLU A 181 3.71 4.69 -8.46
N THR A 182 2.91 3.75 -8.96
CA THR A 182 2.51 2.55 -8.24
C THR A 182 2.43 1.35 -9.18
N GLU A 183 2.63 0.17 -8.62
CA GLU A 183 2.43 -1.13 -9.28
C GLU A 183 0.93 -1.48 -9.43
N TRP A 184 0.07 -0.83 -8.64
CA TRP A 184 -1.36 -1.14 -8.53
C TRP A 184 -2.20 -0.15 -9.34
N VAL A 185 -1.98 -0.15 -10.67
CA VAL A 185 -2.66 0.77 -11.60
C VAL A 185 -4.17 0.59 -11.57
N GLU A 186 -4.66 -0.62 -11.34
CA GLU A 186 -6.08 -0.92 -11.23
C GLU A 186 -6.77 -0.19 -10.07
N LEU A 187 -6.07 0.06 -8.96
CA LEU A 187 -6.60 0.84 -7.84
C LEU A 187 -6.71 2.33 -8.18
N VAL A 188 -5.77 2.83 -9.00
CA VAL A 188 -5.77 4.23 -9.46
C VAL A 188 -6.85 4.43 -10.52
N ASP A 189 -6.93 3.54 -11.50
CA ASP A 189 -7.89 3.59 -12.60
C ASP A 189 -9.34 3.53 -12.10
N ASN A 190 -9.60 2.77 -11.04
CA ASN A 190 -10.90 2.67 -10.39
C ASN A 190 -11.14 3.74 -9.30
N GLY A 191 -10.18 4.64 -9.06
CA GLY A 191 -10.33 5.78 -8.15
C GLY A 191 -10.21 5.45 -6.66
N PHE A 192 -9.80 4.24 -6.29
CA PHE A 192 -9.57 3.85 -4.89
C PHE A 192 -8.29 4.43 -4.32
N ASN A 193 -7.26 4.59 -5.17
CA ASN A 193 -6.00 5.24 -4.83
C ASN A 193 -5.80 6.51 -5.65
N ARG A 194 -5.15 7.50 -5.03
CA ARG A 194 -4.72 8.73 -5.69
C ARG A 194 -3.22 8.92 -5.46
N LEU A 195 -2.46 9.01 -6.56
CA LEU A 195 -1.03 9.31 -6.52
C LEU A 195 -0.84 10.82 -6.32
N VAL A 196 -0.09 11.19 -5.29
CA VAL A 196 0.13 12.60 -4.92
C VAL A 196 1.62 12.96 -4.81
N GLY A 197 2.51 11.97 -4.93
CA GLY A 197 3.93 12.17 -4.70
C GLY A 197 4.21 12.70 -3.30
N SER A 198 5.08 13.70 -3.22
CA SER A 198 5.40 14.44 -1.99
C SER A 198 4.94 15.90 -2.04
N ASN A 199 3.99 16.21 -2.92
CA ASN A 199 3.48 17.57 -3.05
C ASN A 199 2.48 17.87 -1.93
N GLN A 200 2.81 18.81 -1.04
CA GLN A 200 2.00 19.16 0.11
C GLN A 200 0.56 19.50 -0.26
N ALA A 201 0.34 20.40 -1.22
CA ALA A 201 -1.01 20.83 -1.62
C ALA A 201 -1.82 19.66 -2.19
N MET A 202 -1.21 18.81 -3.06
CA MET A 202 -1.90 17.64 -3.61
C MET A 202 -2.28 16.64 -2.52
N ILE A 203 -1.45 16.46 -1.49
CA ILE A 203 -1.76 15.58 -0.35
C ILE A 203 -2.98 16.11 0.41
N GLU A 204 -2.99 17.41 0.74
CA GLU A 204 -4.08 18.07 1.49
C GLU A 204 -5.39 18.10 0.69
N ASP A 205 -5.33 18.47 -0.61
CA ASP A 205 -6.50 18.52 -1.50
C ASP A 205 -7.10 17.13 -1.72
N THR A 206 -6.24 16.11 -1.91
CA THR A 206 -6.70 14.74 -2.10
C THR A 206 -7.29 14.17 -0.82
N TYR A 207 -6.72 14.48 0.35
CA TYR A 207 -7.31 14.15 1.64
C TYR A 207 -8.71 14.75 1.76
N ALA A 208 -8.86 16.05 1.52
CA ALA A 208 -10.14 16.75 1.63
C ALA A 208 -11.21 16.18 0.66
N LEU A 209 -10.78 15.73 -0.52
CA LEU A 209 -11.66 15.08 -1.50
C LEU A 209 -12.17 13.71 -1.02
N LEU A 210 -11.31 12.91 -0.38
CA LEU A 210 -11.57 11.49 -0.13
C LEU A 210 -12.08 11.17 1.27
N VAL A 211 -11.79 12.01 2.29
CA VAL A 211 -12.10 11.69 3.69
C VAL A 211 -13.59 11.50 3.95
N ASP A 212 -14.43 12.32 3.33
CA ASP A 212 -15.89 12.28 3.44
C ASP A 212 -16.57 11.70 2.18
N ALA A 213 -15.78 11.19 1.22
CA ALA A 213 -16.33 10.63 0.00
C ALA A 213 -17.14 9.35 0.30
N PRO A 214 -18.27 9.13 -0.41
CA PRO A 214 -19.02 7.89 -0.28
C PRO A 214 -18.14 6.68 -0.63
N LYS A 215 -18.13 5.68 0.23
CA LYS A 215 -17.34 4.45 0.04
C LYS A 215 -18.08 3.50 -0.91
N THR A 216 -18.08 3.82 -2.19
CA THR A 216 -18.73 3.06 -3.26
C THR A 216 -17.70 2.36 -4.14
N GLY A 217 -18.10 1.28 -4.80
CA GLY A 217 -17.29 0.54 -5.76
C GLY A 217 -16.33 -0.49 -5.13
N PHE A 218 -16.21 -0.54 -3.80
CA PHE A 218 -15.36 -1.52 -3.11
C PHE A 218 -15.92 -2.96 -3.20
N GLU A 219 -17.16 -3.12 -3.65
CA GLU A 219 -17.75 -4.40 -4.04
C GLU A 219 -17.17 -4.96 -5.35
N ASN A 220 -16.49 -4.13 -6.15
CA ASN A 220 -15.76 -4.54 -7.34
C ASN A 220 -14.57 -5.42 -6.92
N ARG A 221 -14.65 -6.69 -7.21
CA ARG A 221 -13.70 -7.71 -6.73
C ARG A 221 -12.42 -7.73 -7.57
N LEU A 222 -11.67 -6.62 -7.60
CA LEU A 222 -10.46 -6.46 -8.42
C LEU A 222 -9.42 -7.56 -8.17
N TYR A 223 -9.34 -8.04 -6.94
CA TYR A 223 -8.36 -9.03 -6.49
C TYR A 223 -8.98 -10.41 -6.18
N GLY A 224 -10.24 -10.65 -6.56
CA GLY A 224 -10.94 -11.90 -6.32
C GLY A 224 -11.89 -11.86 -5.12
N ASN A 225 -12.16 -13.03 -4.54
CA ASN A 225 -13.21 -13.23 -3.53
C ASN A 225 -12.64 -13.67 -2.16
N GLY A 226 -11.33 -13.67 -1.97
CA GLY A 226 -10.70 -14.25 -0.79
C GLY A 226 -10.61 -15.79 -0.86
N ASP A 227 -10.51 -16.34 -2.06
CA ASP A 227 -10.45 -17.78 -2.35
C ASP A 227 -9.23 -18.13 -3.24
N ALA A 228 -8.25 -17.23 -3.34
CA ALA A 228 -7.09 -17.39 -4.21
C ALA A 228 -6.27 -18.64 -3.87
N GLY A 229 -6.08 -18.91 -2.57
CA GLY A 229 -5.37 -20.11 -2.10
C GLY A 229 -6.04 -21.40 -2.54
N ASN A 230 -7.37 -21.49 -2.48
CA ASN A 230 -8.13 -22.66 -2.92
C ASN A 230 -7.98 -22.87 -4.45
N LYS A 231 -8.10 -21.81 -5.24
CA LYS A 231 -7.91 -21.88 -6.70
C LYS A 231 -6.50 -22.32 -7.10
N ILE A 232 -5.47 -21.85 -6.37
CA ILE A 232 -4.11 -22.32 -6.56
C ILE A 232 -4.02 -23.84 -6.28
N LEU A 233 -4.58 -24.29 -5.15
CA LEU A 233 -4.56 -25.69 -4.76
C LEU A 233 -5.27 -26.57 -5.80
N GLU A 234 -6.46 -26.18 -6.25
CA GLU A 234 -7.21 -26.88 -7.30
C GLU A 234 -6.40 -26.98 -8.59
N SER A 235 -5.75 -25.90 -9.01
CA SER A 235 -4.92 -25.89 -10.22
C SER A 235 -3.72 -26.84 -10.10
N LEU A 236 -3.10 -26.92 -8.92
CA LEU A 236 -1.95 -27.82 -8.68
C LEU A 236 -2.36 -29.29 -8.58
N GLN A 237 -3.60 -29.61 -8.22
CA GLN A 237 -4.11 -30.98 -8.18
C GLN A 237 -4.43 -31.54 -9.58
N LEU A 238 -4.52 -30.69 -10.59
CA LEU A 238 -4.80 -31.09 -11.98
C LEU A 238 -3.53 -31.35 -12.81
N LEU A 239 -2.33 -31.18 -12.22
CA LEU A 239 -1.03 -31.51 -12.80
C LEU A 239 -0.68 -32.99 -12.56
#